data_1d03eac8142ad3e10b5cf18043d8b166
#
_entry.id   1d03eac8142ad3e10b5cf18043d8b166
#
_cell.length_a   1.000
_cell.length_b   1.000
_cell.length_c   1.000
_cell.angle_alpha   90.00
_cell.angle_beta   90.00
_cell.angle_gamma   90.00
#
_symmetry.space_group_name_H-M   'P 1'
#
loop_
_entity.id
_entity.type
_entity.pdbx_description
1 polymer ?
#
loop_
_entity_poly.entity_id
_entity_poly.type
_entity_poly.pdbx_seq_one_letter_code
_entity_poly.pdbx_strand_id
1 'polypeptide(L)'
;MGIECNDMTLDVMRQSYDFMMIVDIEHTCTHDGSIPPEEREIIEFGAVVVDIKSLEIIDEFSALVKPQRHPKISNFCSQLTGITQSELDNSNNFETVFSRLCSD
;
A
#
# COMPACT_ATOMS: atom_id res chain seq x y z
N MET A 1 -0.21 14.47 -3.71
CA MET A 1 -1.29 14.48 -4.71
C MET A 1 -2.61 14.24 -4.01
N GLY A 2 -3.52 15.16 -4.12
CA GLY A 2 -4.82 15.07 -3.47
C GLY A 2 -5.89 14.54 -4.42
N ILE A 3 -6.89 13.88 -3.85
CA ILE A 3 -8.12 13.55 -4.56
C ILE A 3 -9.07 14.72 -4.33
N GLU A 4 -9.47 15.37 -5.41
CA GLU A 4 -10.48 16.40 -5.33
C GLU A 4 -11.85 15.76 -5.29
N CYS A 5 -12.55 15.93 -4.17
CA CYS A 5 -13.97 15.58 -4.05
C CYS A 5 -14.75 16.87 -3.96
N ASN A 6 -15.75 17.05 -4.83
CA ASN A 6 -16.68 18.15 -4.64
C ASN A 6 -17.71 17.76 -3.57
N ASP A 7 -18.46 18.74 -3.06
CA ASP A 7 -19.42 18.53 -1.99
C ASP A 7 -20.48 17.49 -2.35
N MET A 8 -20.91 17.45 -3.63
CA MET A 8 -21.91 16.50 -4.09
C MET A 8 -21.38 15.05 -4.01
N THR A 9 -20.14 14.81 -4.41
CA THR A 9 -19.53 13.48 -4.33
C THR A 9 -19.41 13.02 -2.89
N LEU A 10 -18.97 13.90 -2.01
CA LEU A 10 -18.84 13.60 -0.58
C LEU A 10 -20.20 13.29 0.05
N ASP A 11 -21.23 14.05 -0.29
CA ASP A 11 -22.59 13.81 0.22
C ASP A 11 -23.12 12.45 -0.21
N VAL A 12 -22.91 12.07 -1.46
CA VAL A 12 -23.31 10.73 -1.95
C VAL A 12 -22.58 9.64 -1.18
N MET A 13 -21.29 9.80 -0.95
CA MET A 13 -20.48 8.82 -0.20
C MET A 13 -20.96 8.70 1.24
N ARG A 14 -21.29 9.83 1.90
CA ARG A 14 -21.80 9.84 3.28
C ARG A 14 -23.14 9.12 3.42
N GLN A 15 -23.98 9.16 2.38
CA GLN A 15 -25.26 8.47 2.37
C GLN A 15 -25.12 6.97 2.11
N SER A 16 -24.08 6.56 1.35
CA SER A 16 -23.94 5.20 0.86
C SER A 16 -22.97 4.34 1.67
N TYR A 17 -22.01 4.97 2.36
CA TYR A 17 -20.92 4.27 3.05
C TYR A 17 -20.64 4.90 4.41
N ASP A 18 -20.25 4.06 5.36
CA ASP A 18 -19.83 4.53 6.69
C ASP A 18 -18.32 4.80 6.73
N PHE A 19 -17.54 3.98 6.01
CA PHE A 19 -16.07 4.01 6.06
C PHE A 19 -15.48 3.97 4.66
N MET A 20 -14.28 4.52 4.53
CA MET A 20 -13.48 4.46 3.31
C MET A 20 -12.07 3.99 3.67
N MET A 21 -11.58 3.00 2.95
CA MET A 21 -10.19 2.58 3.09
C MET A 21 -9.37 3.17 1.95
N ILE A 22 -8.30 3.87 2.29
CA ILE A 22 -7.35 4.42 1.33
C ILE A 22 -6.09 3.57 1.40
N VAL A 23 -5.70 2.99 0.27
CA VAL A 23 -4.56 2.09 0.16
C VAL A 23 -3.47 2.74 -0.67
N ASP A 24 -2.24 2.67 -0.17
CA ASP A 24 -1.04 3.08 -0.87
C ASP A 24 -0.05 1.93 -0.87
N ILE A 25 0.52 1.63 -2.04
CA ILE A 25 1.45 0.52 -2.17
C ILE A 25 2.73 0.96 -2.87
N GLU A 26 3.83 0.27 -2.51
CA GLU A 26 5.06 0.28 -3.27
C GLU A 26 5.31 -1.11 -3.83
N HIS A 27 5.92 -1.20 -5.00
CA HIS A 27 6.19 -2.48 -5.63
C HIS A 27 7.62 -2.56 -6.15
N THR A 28 8.07 -3.78 -6.44
CA THR A 28 9.38 -4.00 -7.05
C THR A 28 9.46 -3.28 -8.39
N CYS A 29 10.61 -2.69 -8.67
CA CYS A 29 10.84 -1.98 -9.93
C CYS A 29 12.32 -1.99 -10.29
N THR A 30 12.59 -1.77 -11.57
CA THR A 30 13.94 -1.63 -12.09
C THR A 30 13.98 -0.46 -13.06
N HIS A 31 15.14 0.17 -13.17
CA HIS A 31 15.32 1.31 -14.08
C HIS A 31 15.24 0.87 -15.55
N ASP A 32 15.70 -0.32 -15.85
CA ASP A 32 15.79 -0.85 -17.21
C ASP A 32 14.59 -1.68 -17.65
N GLY A 33 13.57 -1.82 -16.78
CA GLY A 33 12.38 -2.60 -17.07
C GLY A 33 12.60 -4.11 -17.07
N SER A 34 13.66 -4.60 -16.44
CA SER A 34 13.96 -6.04 -16.41
C SER A 34 12.94 -6.84 -15.60
N ILE A 35 12.17 -6.19 -14.73
CA ILE A 35 11.00 -6.80 -14.09
C ILE A 35 9.76 -6.36 -14.86
N PRO A 36 9.14 -7.26 -15.64
CA PRO A 36 7.92 -6.90 -16.36
C PRO A 36 6.74 -6.66 -15.40
N PRO A 37 5.71 -5.91 -15.83
CA PRO A 37 4.59 -5.58 -14.95
C PRO A 37 3.92 -6.77 -14.27
N GLU A 38 3.81 -7.90 -14.96
CA GLU A 38 3.17 -9.11 -14.41
C GLU A 38 4.01 -9.80 -13.32
N GLU A 39 5.27 -9.42 -13.17
CA GLU A 39 6.16 -9.98 -12.14
C GLU A 39 6.42 -9.00 -11.00
N ARG A 40 5.80 -7.84 -11.03
CA ARG A 40 5.92 -6.88 -9.95
C ARG A 40 5.21 -7.38 -8.71
N GLU A 41 5.84 -7.17 -7.57
CA GLU A 41 5.30 -7.60 -6.28
C GLU A 41 5.21 -6.40 -5.35
N ILE A 42 4.20 -6.40 -4.49
CA ILE A 42 4.07 -5.40 -3.44
C ILE A 42 5.19 -5.59 -2.43
N ILE A 43 5.89 -4.52 -2.07
CA ILE A 43 6.94 -4.52 -1.04
C ILE A 43 6.59 -3.62 0.15
N GLU A 44 5.61 -2.75 0.00
CA GLU A 44 5.05 -1.98 1.11
C GLU A 44 3.55 -1.83 0.89
N PHE A 45 2.80 -2.07 1.94
CA PHE A 45 1.34 -1.93 1.94
C PHE A 45 0.94 -1.03 3.09
N GLY A 46 0.32 0.09 2.75
CA GLY A 46 -0.24 1.03 3.72
C GLY A 46 -1.72 1.21 3.50
N ALA A 47 -2.47 1.32 4.58
CA ALA A 47 -3.90 1.58 4.51
C ALA A 47 -4.33 2.48 5.66
N VAL A 48 -5.26 3.38 5.39
CA VAL A 48 -5.95 4.15 6.43
C VAL A 48 -7.44 3.95 6.26
N VAL A 49 -8.15 3.89 7.37
CA VAL A 49 -9.61 3.82 7.37
C VAL A 49 -10.14 5.16 7.85
N VAL A 50 -11.00 5.75 7.05
CA VAL A 50 -11.58 7.08 7.30
C VAL A 50 -13.06 6.92 7.59
N ASP A 51 -13.51 7.51 8.69
CA ASP A 51 -14.95 7.69 8.94
C ASP A 51 -15.46 8.77 7.99
N ILE A 52 -16.38 8.41 7.09
CA ILE A 52 -16.83 9.34 6.06
C ILE A 52 -17.65 10.49 6.62
N LYS A 53 -18.34 10.27 7.73
CA LYS A 53 -19.16 11.31 8.34
C LYS A 53 -18.33 12.39 9.01
N SER A 54 -17.33 11.99 9.78
CA SER A 54 -16.45 12.90 10.51
C SER A 54 -15.22 13.32 9.72
N LEU A 55 -14.84 12.54 8.70
CA LEU A 55 -13.59 12.68 7.93
C LEU A 55 -12.34 12.47 8.80
N GLU A 56 -12.48 11.72 9.88
CA GLU A 56 -11.36 11.37 10.75
C GLU A 56 -10.77 10.02 10.38
N ILE A 57 -9.45 9.91 10.49
CA ILE A 57 -8.76 8.63 10.36
C ILE A 57 -8.99 7.87 11.66
N ILE A 58 -9.61 6.70 11.58
CA ILE A 58 -9.97 5.90 12.75
C ILE A 58 -9.11 4.65 12.89
N ASP A 59 -8.36 4.28 11.85
CA ASP A 59 -7.45 3.14 11.91
C ASP A 59 -6.37 3.29 10.84
N GLU A 60 -5.21 2.71 11.11
CA GLU A 60 -4.07 2.72 10.19
C GLU A 60 -3.39 1.36 10.21
N PHE A 61 -2.90 0.95 9.03
CA PHE A 61 -2.11 -0.25 8.87
C PHE A 61 -0.94 0.05 7.94
N SER A 62 0.26 -0.40 8.32
CA SER A 62 1.43 -0.28 7.47
C SER A 62 2.34 -1.47 7.69
N ALA A 63 2.82 -2.06 6.61
CA ALA A 63 3.74 -3.17 6.68
C ALA A 63 4.60 -3.26 5.43
N LEU A 64 5.86 -3.64 5.63
CA LEU A 64 6.73 -4.06 4.54
C LEU A 64 6.41 -5.50 4.18
N VAL A 65 6.60 -5.85 2.91
CA VAL A 65 6.27 -7.17 2.38
C VAL A 65 7.49 -7.71 1.67
N LYS A 66 7.91 -8.92 2.06
CA LYS A 66 9.06 -9.57 1.44
C LYS A 66 8.66 -10.13 0.08
N PRO A 67 9.31 -9.66 -1.02
CA PRO A 67 9.01 -10.20 -2.35
C PRO A 67 9.52 -11.64 -2.47
N GLN A 68 8.75 -12.48 -3.16
CA GLN A 68 9.05 -13.91 -3.31
C GLN A 68 9.71 -14.22 -4.64
N ARG A 69 9.26 -13.56 -5.71
CA ARG A 69 9.74 -13.83 -7.07
C ARG A 69 11.07 -13.17 -7.35
N HIS A 70 11.22 -11.93 -6.94
CA HIS A 70 12.47 -11.16 -7.03
C HIS A 70 12.82 -10.64 -5.64
N PRO A 71 13.41 -11.51 -4.78
CA PRO A 71 13.64 -11.13 -3.39
C PRO A 71 14.69 -10.03 -3.20
N LYS A 72 15.57 -9.86 -4.18
CA LYS A 72 16.55 -8.76 -4.14
C LYS A 72 16.05 -7.59 -4.95
N ILE A 73 15.90 -6.45 -4.30
CA ILE A 73 15.46 -5.22 -4.97
C ILE A 73 16.68 -4.52 -5.60
N SER A 74 16.40 -3.79 -6.69
CA SER A 74 17.44 -2.98 -7.35
C SER A 74 17.79 -1.75 -6.51
N ASN A 75 18.96 -1.19 -6.74
CA ASN A 75 19.33 0.09 -6.13
C ASN A 75 18.35 1.20 -6.53
N PHE A 76 17.87 1.17 -7.76
CA PHE A 76 16.85 2.10 -8.24
C PHE A 76 15.58 2.02 -7.40
N CYS A 77 15.08 0.82 -7.16
CA CYS A 77 13.89 0.59 -6.34
C CYS A 77 14.10 1.08 -4.91
N SER A 78 15.23 0.74 -4.30
CA SER A 78 15.55 1.17 -2.94
C SER A 78 15.62 2.68 -2.82
N GLN A 79 16.24 3.35 -3.77
CA GLN A 79 16.34 4.81 -3.75
C GLN A 79 14.99 5.49 -3.97
N LEU A 80 14.19 4.93 -4.87
CA LEU A 80 12.88 5.50 -5.19
C LEU A 80 11.89 5.37 -4.03
N THR A 81 11.88 4.23 -3.36
CA THR A 81 10.92 3.94 -2.30
C THR A 81 11.42 4.29 -0.90
N GLY A 82 12.73 4.39 -0.72
CA GLY A 82 13.35 4.55 0.59
C GLY A 82 13.44 3.27 1.39
N ILE A 83 13.06 2.13 0.81
CA ILE A 83 13.07 0.82 1.47
C ILE A 83 14.42 0.14 1.25
N THR A 84 15.01 -0.40 2.32
CA THR A 84 16.28 -1.10 2.22
C THR A 84 16.08 -2.61 2.05
N GLN A 85 17.07 -3.27 1.44
CA GLN A 85 17.06 -4.72 1.31
C GLN A 85 16.98 -5.41 2.67
N SER A 86 17.71 -4.90 3.65
CA SER A 86 17.72 -5.46 5.01
C SER A 86 16.32 -5.44 5.64
N GLU A 87 15.59 -4.35 5.46
CA GLU A 87 14.21 -4.25 5.96
C GLU A 87 13.31 -5.30 5.31
N LEU A 88 13.43 -5.51 4.00
CA LEU A 88 12.63 -6.50 3.29
C LEU A 88 13.00 -7.93 3.69
N ASP A 89 14.29 -8.21 3.87
CA ASP A 89 14.76 -9.55 4.29
C ASP A 89 14.17 -9.95 5.64
N ASN A 90 13.87 -8.99 6.50
CA ASN A 90 13.30 -9.21 7.82
C ASN A 90 11.77 -9.07 7.84
N SER A 91 11.14 -8.90 6.69
CA SER A 91 9.69 -8.72 6.58
C SER A 91 8.99 -10.05 6.31
N ASN A 92 7.67 -10.05 6.53
CA ASN A 92 6.81 -11.18 6.20
C ASN A 92 6.40 -11.13 4.72
N ASN A 93 5.98 -12.27 4.18
CA ASN A 93 5.47 -12.34 2.82
C ASN A 93 4.08 -11.70 2.72
N PHE A 94 3.60 -11.52 1.48
CA PHE A 94 2.32 -10.86 1.21
C PHE A 94 1.15 -11.59 1.89
N GLU A 95 1.13 -12.90 1.83
CA GLU A 95 0.05 -13.71 2.39
C GLU A 95 -0.11 -13.45 3.89
N THR A 96 1.01 -13.43 4.62
CA THR A 96 1.02 -13.15 6.05
C THR A 96 0.56 -11.72 6.35
N VAL A 97 1.08 -10.74 5.61
CA VAL A 97 0.72 -9.33 5.79
C VAL A 97 -0.76 -9.11 5.51
N PHE A 98 -1.25 -9.68 4.41
CA PHE A 98 -2.66 -9.55 4.02
C PHE A 98 -3.58 -10.19 5.05
N SER A 99 -3.19 -11.34 5.61
CA SER A 99 -3.96 -11.98 6.67
C SER A 99 -4.08 -11.10 7.91
N ARG A 100 -3.03 -10.39 8.28
CA ARG A 100 -3.08 -9.44 9.40
C ARG A 100 -4.05 -8.30 9.12
N LEU A 101 -4.01 -7.75 7.92
CA LEU A 101 -4.91 -6.68 7.52
C LEU A 101 -6.37 -7.13 7.65
N CYS A 102 -6.67 -8.34 7.18
CA CYS A 102 -8.03 -8.86 7.20
C CYS A 102 -8.53 -9.24 8.59
N SER A 103 -7.64 -9.48 9.56
CA SER A 103 -8.02 -9.86 10.91
C SER A 103 -8.26 -8.68 11.85
N ASP A 104 -7.90 -7.47 11.44
CA ASP A 104 -8.08 -6.26 12.24
C ASP A 104 -9.46 -5.59 12.04
#